data_188f3165c3c6f380eb210d77c14cf4fd
#
_entry.id   188f3165c3c6f380eb210d77c14cf4fd
#
_cell.length_a   1.000
_cell.length_b   1.000
_cell.length_c   1.000
_cell.angle_alpha   90.00
_cell.angle_beta   90.00
_cell.angle_gamma   90.00
#
_symmetry.space_group_name_H-M   'P 1'
#
loop_
_entity.id
_entity.type
_entity.pdbx_description
1 polymer ?
#
loop_
_entity_poly.entity_id
_entity_poly.type
_entity_poly.pdbx_seq_one_letter_code
_entity_poly.pdbx_strand_id
1 'polypeptide(L)'
;WTGVHSLRRTYAPGFADDVEYGVGLSATAEARTSGLDNVLLIDAHNSNDGLEGPDLGHVTPGSKRAFDMIEAAGVAGGRLSTADRGDLELGIAWDETPWTPAEGIGPLGVRVAVVDVDGHETAYVLVDGNNMEPGLRGELLDALVAEGPVDAAEVLTTDTHVVNTVEADNQVGAAIPWAQLEGLVSDLVAEARDDREPVEAGAETERATVTVFGNDRTEALASHANAVVAMGGAFAVSVTLAAVAVSILIFLFA
;
A
#
# COMPACT_ATOMS: atom_id res chain seq x y z
N TRP A 1 1.66 -24.86 4.31
CA TRP A 1 2.71 -24.54 3.35
C TRP A 1 2.68 -23.04 3.03
N THR A 2 3.52 -22.26 3.65
CA THR A 2 3.68 -20.86 3.29
C THR A 2 5.18 -20.60 3.24
N GLY A 3 5.69 -20.47 2.04
CA GLY A 3 6.99 -19.88 1.87
C GLY A 3 6.77 -18.43 1.51
N VAL A 4 6.88 -17.56 2.47
CA VAL A 4 6.93 -16.16 2.18
C VAL A 4 8.38 -15.75 2.13
N HIS A 5 8.86 -15.49 0.96
CA HIS A 5 10.06 -14.70 0.78
C HIS A 5 9.62 -13.28 0.48
N SER A 6 9.69 -12.43 1.48
CA SER A 6 9.70 -11.01 1.22
C SER A 6 10.88 -10.70 0.31
N LEU A 7 10.64 -9.99 -0.75
CA LEU A 7 11.65 -9.52 -1.70
C LEU A 7 12.60 -8.48 -1.08
N ARG A 8 12.85 -8.58 0.21
CA ARG A 8 13.52 -7.63 1.10
C ARG A 8 14.92 -7.18 0.65
N ARG A 9 15.50 -7.79 -0.37
CA ARG A 9 16.88 -7.48 -0.79
C ARG A 9 17.04 -6.94 -2.19
N THR A 10 15.98 -6.86 -2.97
CA THR A 10 16.17 -6.68 -4.42
C THR A 10 15.78 -5.29 -4.90
N TYR A 11 15.11 -4.53 -4.08
CA TYR A 11 14.75 -3.18 -4.46
C TYR A 11 15.61 -2.19 -3.75
N ALA A 12 16.37 -1.46 -4.56
CA ALA A 12 17.00 -0.23 -4.18
C ALA A 12 15.99 0.67 -3.46
N PRO A 13 16.45 1.52 -2.54
CA PRO A 13 15.62 2.56 -1.98
C PRO A 13 15.11 3.41 -3.15
N GLY A 14 13.93 3.12 -3.59
CA GLY A 14 13.26 3.78 -4.68
C GLY A 14 11.79 3.70 -4.37
N PHE A 15 11.22 4.85 -4.18
CA PHE A 15 9.80 5.01 -4.14
C PHE A 15 9.27 4.61 -5.50
N ALA A 16 8.18 3.89 -5.54
CA ALA A 16 7.53 3.49 -6.76
C ALA A 16 6.04 3.72 -6.58
N ASP A 17 5.44 4.13 -7.64
CA ASP A 17 4.03 4.07 -7.88
C ASP A 17 3.63 2.63 -8.20
N ASP A 18 2.40 2.42 -8.65
CA ASP A 18 1.84 1.12 -9.00
C ASP A 18 2.74 0.25 -9.87
N VAL A 19 2.57 -1.04 -9.73
CA VAL A 19 3.14 -2.02 -10.65
C VAL A 19 2.16 -2.32 -11.77
N GLU A 20 2.51 -2.02 -13.03
CA GLU A 20 1.65 -2.35 -14.16
C GLU A 20 1.35 -3.85 -14.23
N TYR A 21 0.09 -4.16 -14.55
CA TYR A 21 -0.43 -5.53 -14.60
C TYR A 21 0.44 -6.49 -15.40
N GLY A 22 1.02 -6.03 -16.54
CA GLY A 22 1.92 -6.84 -17.37
C GLY A 22 3.21 -7.25 -16.65
N VAL A 23 3.73 -6.42 -15.76
CA VAL A 23 4.90 -6.71 -14.93
C VAL A 23 4.52 -7.75 -13.87
N GLY A 24 3.39 -7.57 -13.20
CA GLY A 24 2.87 -8.53 -12.20
C GLY A 24 2.67 -9.92 -12.80
N LEU A 25 2.08 -10.00 -13.99
CA LEU A 25 1.93 -11.27 -14.72
C LEU A 25 3.27 -11.92 -15.02
N SER A 26 4.26 -11.14 -15.47
CA SER A 26 5.59 -11.65 -15.81
C SER A 26 6.33 -12.16 -14.57
N ALA A 27 6.29 -11.43 -13.46
CA ALA A 27 6.88 -11.83 -12.19
C ALA A 27 6.23 -13.12 -11.64
N THR A 28 4.89 -13.20 -11.71
CA THR A 28 4.15 -14.42 -11.33
C THR A 28 4.52 -15.61 -12.21
N ALA A 29 4.64 -15.40 -13.53
CA ALA A 29 5.03 -16.45 -14.44
C ALA A 29 6.45 -16.94 -14.18
N GLU A 30 7.39 -16.02 -13.90
CA GLU A 30 8.78 -16.37 -13.59
C GLU A 30 8.87 -17.18 -12.28
N ALA A 31 8.17 -16.79 -11.21
CA ALA A 31 8.14 -17.57 -9.98
C ALA A 31 7.62 -18.99 -10.21
N ARG A 32 6.62 -19.15 -11.07
CA ARG A 32 6.05 -20.47 -11.42
C ARG A 32 7.02 -21.38 -12.20
N THR A 33 8.04 -20.83 -12.86
CA THR A 33 9.06 -21.64 -13.54
C THR A 33 9.79 -22.59 -12.58
N SER A 34 9.78 -22.29 -11.29
CA SER A 34 10.34 -23.11 -10.23
C SER A 34 9.44 -24.28 -9.78
N GLY A 35 8.31 -24.52 -10.45
CA GLY A 35 7.37 -25.60 -10.13
C GLY A 35 6.37 -25.27 -9.03
N LEU A 36 6.13 -24.00 -8.78
CA LEU A 36 5.09 -23.54 -7.85
C LEU A 36 3.73 -23.46 -8.57
N ASP A 37 2.73 -24.18 -8.06
CA ASP A 37 1.37 -24.17 -8.63
C ASP A 37 0.64 -22.86 -8.33
N ASN A 38 0.75 -22.39 -7.09
CA ASN A 38 0.08 -21.17 -6.62
C ASN A 38 1.11 -20.10 -6.27
N VAL A 39 1.00 -18.96 -6.95
CA VAL A 39 1.81 -17.77 -6.71
C VAL A 39 0.86 -16.58 -6.60
N LEU A 40 0.90 -15.92 -5.46
CA LEU A 40 0.21 -14.67 -5.19
C LEU A 40 1.25 -13.55 -5.14
N LEU A 41 1.16 -12.61 -6.05
CA LEU A 41 1.95 -11.39 -6.03
C LEU A 41 1.11 -10.28 -5.41
N ILE A 42 1.68 -9.57 -4.46
CA ILE A 42 1.04 -8.44 -3.77
C ILE A 42 1.88 -7.20 -3.97
N ASP A 43 1.28 -6.14 -4.47
CA ASP A 43 1.85 -4.80 -4.42
C ASP A 43 1.60 -4.23 -3.02
N ALA A 44 2.66 -3.97 -2.29
CA ALA A 44 2.55 -3.73 -0.85
C ALA A 44 2.20 -2.29 -0.47
N HIS A 45 2.37 -1.33 -1.39
CA HIS A 45 2.11 0.11 -1.19
C HIS A 45 2.55 0.63 0.19
N ASN A 46 3.79 0.35 0.56
CA ASN A 46 4.33 0.62 1.89
C ASN A 46 5.57 1.53 1.91
N SER A 47 5.84 2.22 0.82
CA SER A 47 7.00 3.10 0.70
C SER A 47 6.74 4.18 -0.34
N ASN A 48 6.53 5.40 0.14
CA ASN A 48 6.32 6.57 -0.68
C ASN A 48 7.13 7.74 -0.11
N ASP A 49 7.74 8.57 -0.97
CA ASP A 49 8.43 9.80 -0.55
C ASP A 49 7.51 11.03 -0.58
N GLY A 50 6.22 10.81 -0.68
CA GLY A 50 5.25 11.87 -0.86
C GLY A 50 5.44 12.54 -2.23
N LEU A 51 5.62 13.87 -2.20
CA LEU A 51 5.89 14.67 -3.40
C LEU A 51 7.34 15.16 -3.46
N GLU A 52 8.22 14.62 -2.60
CA GLU A 52 9.62 14.99 -2.54
C GLU A 52 10.46 14.10 -3.46
N GLY A 53 11.27 14.70 -4.30
CA GLY A 53 12.14 13.98 -5.21
C GLY A 53 11.58 13.79 -6.63
N PRO A 54 12.31 13.05 -7.48
CA PRO A 54 11.84 12.76 -8.82
C PRO A 54 10.72 11.73 -8.79
N ASP A 55 9.61 12.04 -9.43
CA ASP A 55 8.55 11.06 -9.69
C ASP A 55 9.14 9.89 -10.49
N LEU A 56 9.18 8.72 -9.86
CA LEU A 56 9.66 7.50 -10.48
C LEU A 56 8.60 6.81 -11.32
N GLY A 57 7.35 7.25 -11.22
CA GLY A 57 6.20 6.72 -11.93
C GLY A 57 5.96 5.23 -11.72
N HIS A 58 5.01 4.69 -12.46
CA HIS A 58 4.67 3.26 -12.45
C HIS A 58 5.84 2.36 -12.86
N VAL A 59 5.86 1.13 -12.35
CA VAL A 59 6.79 0.10 -12.82
C VAL A 59 6.25 -0.48 -14.13
N THR A 60 6.77 0.04 -15.25
CA THR A 60 6.30 -0.30 -16.59
C THR A 60 7.05 -1.49 -17.19
N PRO A 61 6.42 -2.27 -18.09
CA PRO A 61 7.10 -3.33 -18.85
C PRO A 61 8.35 -2.82 -19.57
N GLY A 62 9.44 -3.55 -19.47
CA GLY A 62 10.72 -3.20 -20.08
C GLY A 62 11.57 -2.20 -19.30
N SER A 63 11.08 -1.66 -18.19
CA SER A 63 11.89 -0.87 -17.27
C SER A 63 12.88 -1.74 -16.49
N LYS A 64 14.00 -1.14 -16.03
CA LYS A 64 14.94 -1.85 -15.17
C LYS A 64 14.25 -2.41 -13.92
N ARG A 65 13.37 -1.62 -13.30
CA ARG A 65 12.61 -2.05 -12.12
C ARG A 65 11.77 -3.29 -12.39
N ALA A 66 11.11 -3.35 -13.55
CA ALA A 66 10.34 -4.53 -13.94
C ALA A 66 11.23 -5.78 -14.09
N PHE A 67 12.40 -5.65 -14.69
CA PHE A 67 13.35 -6.77 -14.79
C PHE A 67 13.86 -7.21 -13.40
N ASP A 68 14.20 -6.27 -12.55
CA ASP A 68 14.63 -6.56 -11.18
C ASP A 68 13.52 -7.29 -10.38
N MET A 69 12.23 -6.90 -10.57
CA MET A 69 11.08 -7.60 -9.96
C MET A 69 10.91 -9.03 -10.47
N ILE A 70 11.01 -9.21 -11.78
CA ILE A 70 10.87 -10.53 -12.40
C ILE A 70 11.99 -11.46 -11.90
N GLU A 71 13.24 -10.97 -11.90
CA GLU A 71 14.38 -11.74 -11.38
C GLU A 71 14.19 -12.10 -9.90
N ALA A 72 13.76 -11.14 -9.10
CA ALA A 72 13.50 -11.37 -7.68
C ALA A 72 12.40 -12.41 -7.44
N ALA A 73 11.34 -12.37 -8.23
CA ALA A 73 10.26 -13.36 -8.18
C ALA A 73 10.77 -14.76 -8.54
N GLY A 74 11.64 -14.88 -9.54
CA GLY A 74 12.30 -16.13 -9.91
C GLY A 74 13.19 -16.67 -8.78
N VAL A 75 14.00 -15.82 -8.16
CA VAL A 75 14.84 -16.18 -7.02
C VAL A 75 13.98 -16.66 -5.83
N ALA A 76 12.91 -15.93 -5.51
CA ALA A 76 11.98 -16.31 -4.46
C ALA A 76 11.31 -17.66 -4.76
N GLY A 77 10.82 -17.85 -5.99
CA GLY A 77 10.25 -19.12 -6.45
C GLY A 77 11.21 -20.29 -6.31
N GLY A 78 12.47 -20.10 -6.74
CA GLY A 78 13.51 -21.12 -6.61
C GLY A 78 13.79 -21.52 -5.16
N ARG A 79 13.82 -20.57 -4.25
CA ARG A 79 13.99 -20.84 -2.81
C ARG A 79 12.80 -21.59 -2.23
N LEU A 80 11.58 -21.16 -2.57
CA LEU A 80 10.35 -21.79 -2.09
C LEU A 80 10.18 -23.23 -2.61
N SER A 81 10.56 -23.50 -3.84
CA SER A 81 10.45 -24.85 -4.43
C SER A 81 11.33 -25.89 -3.73
N THR A 82 12.38 -25.45 -3.06
CA THR A 82 13.34 -26.31 -2.31
C THR A 82 13.19 -26.19 -0.79
N ALA A 83 12.29 -25.33 -0.30
CA ALA A 83 12.05 -25.19 1.12
C ALA A 83 11.32 -26.41 1.68
N ASP A 84 11.63 -26.75 2.92
CA ASP A 84 10.93 -27.80 3.65
C ASP A 84 9.45 -27.39 3.83
N ARG A 85 8.59 -28.41 3.86
CA ARG A 85 7.16 -28.25 4.12
C ARG A 85 6.87 -28.70 5.53
N GLY A 86 6.07 -27.92 6.24
CA GLY A 86 5.72 -28.22 7.61
C GLY A 86 4.23 -28.10 7.88
N ASP A 87 3.84 -28.40 9.09
CA ASP A 87 2.49 -28.16 9.59
C ASP A 87 2.25 -26.63 9.66
N LEU A 88 1.05 -26.23 9.29
CA LEU A 88 0.66 -24.83 9.18
C LEU A 88 -0.26 -24.47 10.34
N GLU A 89 0.12 -23.44 11.08
CA GLU A 89 -0.74 -22.75 12.03
C GLU A 89 -0.96 -21.30 11.58
N LEU A 90 -2.15 -20.78 11.86
CA LEU A 90 -2.53 -19.41 11.55
C LEU A 90 -3.26 -18.80 12.75
N GLY A 91 -2.88 -17.62 13.13
CA GLY A 91 -3.63 -16.77 14.05
C GLY A 91 -3.87 -15.39 13.45
N ILE A 92 -4.98 -14.76 13.83
CA ILE A 92 -5.39 -13.47 13.31
C ILE A 92 -5.82 -12.52 14.42
N ALA A 93 -5.52 -11.24 14.27
CA ALA A 93 -6.01 -10.18 15.14
C ALA A 93 -6.29 -8.92 14.31
N TRP A 94 -7.18 -8.08 14.81
CA TRP A 94 -7.45 -6.80 14.15
C TRP A 94 -8.02 -5.77 15.12
N ASP A 95 -7.79 -4.49 14.79
CA ASP A 95 -8.36 -3.34 15.49
C ASP A 95 -8.84 -2.31 14.46
N GLU A 96 -10.04 -1.77 14.64
CA GLU A 96 -10.59 -0.72 13.78
C GLU A 96 -9.89 0.63 14.00
N THR A 97 -9.10 0.75 15.04
CA THR A 97 -8.33 1.90 15.49
C THR A 97 -9.17 3.12 15.87
N PRO A 98 -8.67 4.01 16.72
CA PRO A 98 -9.32 5.30 16.97
C PRO A 98 -9.07 6.33 15.86
N TRP A 99 -8.16 6.04 14.93
CA TRP A 99 -7.80 6.95 13.84
C TRP A 99 -8.81 6.88 12.70
N THR A 100 -8.86 7.96 11.94
CA THR A 100 -9.84 8.19 10.88
C THR A 100 -9.16 8.38 9.52
N PRO A 101 -9.90 8.44 8.41
CA PRO A 101 -9.34 8.83 7.12
C PRO A 101 -8.58 10.15 7.10
N ALA A 102 -8.92 11.09 8.00
CA ALA A 102 -8.18 12.35 8.14
C ALA A 102 -6.77 12.17 8.70
N GLU A 103 -6.53 11.06 9.39
CA GLU A 103 -5.23 10.69 9.95
C GLU A 103 -4.54 9.60 9.12
N GLY A 104 -5.09 9.25 7.96
CA GLY A 104 -4.51 8.30 7.03
C GLY A 104 -4.91 6.83 7.27
N ILE A 105 -5.89 6.56 8.15
CA ILE A 105 -6.39 5.20 8.42
C ILE A 105 -7.83 5.07 7.96
N GLY A 106 -8.07 4.09 7.10
CA GLY A 106 -9.41 3.74 6.63
C GLY A 106 -10.21 2.91 7.65
N PRO A 107 -11.48 2.64 7.34
CA PRO A 107 -12.41 2.01 8.29
C PRO A 107 -12.08 0.55 8.64
N LEU A 108 -11.21 -0.11 7.90
CA LEU A 108 -10.79 -1.48 8.21
C LEU A 108 -9.68 -1.55 9.26
N GLY A 109 -9.08 -0.41 9.62
CA GLY A 109 -8.06 -0.30 10.66
C GLY A 109 -6.77 -1.07 10.36
N VAL A 110 -6.27 -1.80 11.35
CA VAL A 110 -5.08 -2.64 11.24
C VAL A 110 -5.46 -4.11 11.41
N ARG A 111 -4.93 -4.96 10.55
CA ARG A 111 -5.12 -6.41 10.58
C ARG A 111 -3.79 -7.11 10.61
N VAL A 112 -3.70 -8.16 11.40
CA VAL A 112 -2.50 -8.97 11.53
C VAL A 112 -2.85 -10.43 11.29
N ALA A 113 -1.99 -11.11 10.54
CA ALA A 113 -1.97 -12.56 10.43
C ALA A 113 -0.58 -13.07 10.81
N VAL A 114 -0.50 -13.99 11.75
CA VAL A 114 0.74 -14.70 12.07
C VAL A 114 0.64 -16.12 11.54
N VAL A 115 1.55 -16.44 10.67
CA VAL A 115 1.69 -17.74 10.03
C VAL A 115 2.88 -18.45 10.66
N ASP A 116 2.67 -19.61 11.20
CA ASP A 116 3.73 -20.48 11.73
C ASP A 116 3.85 -21.74 10.87
N VAL A 117 5.07 -22.07 10.49
CA VAL A 117 5.40 -23.32 9.81
C VAL A 117 6.54 -23.99 10.57
N ASP A 118 6.24 -25.04 11.28
CA ASP A 118 7.21 -25.79 12.11
C ASP A 118 8.02 -24.90 13.07
N GLY A 119 7.36 -23.91 13.68
CA GLY A 119 7.98 -23.00 14.65
C GLY A 119 8.71 -21.82 14.01
N HIS A 120 8.56 -21.60 12.70
CA HIS A 120 9.01 -20.38 12.03
C HIS A 120 7.84 -19.43 11.82
N GLU A 121 7.81 -18.36 12.60
CA GLU A 121 6.72 -17.40 12.64
C GLU A 121 6.93 -16.23 11.68
N THR A 122 5.93 -15.99 10.82
CA THR A 122 5.91 -14.84 9.91
C THR A 122 4.68 -13.98 10.16
N ALA A 123 4.86 -12.72 10.49
CA ALA A 123 3.77 -11.77 10.67
C ALA A 123 3.50 -10.96 9.39
N TYR A 124 2.22 -10.87 9.02
CA TYR A 124 1.72 -9.96 8.00
C TYR A 124 0.86 -8.91 8.66
N VAL A 125 1.25 -7.66 8.51
CA VAL A 125 0.52 -6.50 9.02
C VAL A 125 -0.09 -5.77 7.83
N LEU A 126 -1.41 -5.66 7.78
CA LEU A 126 -2.13 -4.91 6.77
C LEU A 126 -2.78 -3.69 7.42
N VAL A 127 -2.37 -2.51 6.99
CA VAL A 127 -2.95 -1.24 7.42
C VAL A 127 -3.92 -0.74 6.35
N ASP A 128 -5.14 -0.42 6.74
CA ASP A 128 -6.10 0.20 5.82
C ASP A 128 -5.71 1.66 5.60
N GLY A 129 -4.91 1.91 4.59
CA GLY A 129 -4.33 3.21 4.29
C GLY A 129 -3.82 3.30 2.85
N ASN A 130 -3.45 4.49 2.45
CA ASN A 130 -2.85 4.74 1.15
C ASN A 130 -1.37 5.05 1.35
N ASN A 131 -0.55 4.06 1.07
CA ASN A 131 0.88 4.16 1.22
C ASN A 131 1.37 4.47 2.67
N MET A 132 2.65 4.64 2.88
CA MET A 132 3.26 4.77 4.20
C MET A 132 4.42 5.76 4.17
N GLU A 133 4.57 6.52 5.26
CA GLU A 133 5.70 7.44 5.45
C GLU A 133 7.05 6.74 5.27
N PRO A 134 8.01 7.42 4.61
CA PRO A 134 9.35 6.87 4.41
C PRO A 134 10.02 6.48 5.73
N GLY A 135 10.44 5.22 5.83
CA GLY A 135 11.12 4.69 7.00
C GLY A 135 10.21 3.99 8.01
N LEU A 136 8.91 4.32 8.08
CA LEU A 136 7.98 3.71 9.03
C LEU A 136 7.90 2.18 8.89
N ARG A 137 7.83 1.67 7.65
CA ARG A 137 7.90 0.23 7.42
C ARG A 137 9.16 -0.39 8.05
N GLY A 138 10.29 0.26 7.89
CA GLY A 138 11.56 -0.23 8.46
C GLY A 138 11.51 -0.30 9.98
N GLU A 139 11.00 0.72 10.63
CA GLU A 139 10.86 0.80 12.08
C GLU A 139 9.91 -0.27 12.62
N LEU A 140 8.75 -0.46 11.99
CA LEU A 140 7.82 -1.54 12.35
C LEU A 140 8.46 -2.94 12.17
N LEU A 141 9.21 -3.16 11.10
CA LEU A 141 9.90 -4.42 10.89
C LEU A 141 11.01 -4.66 11.92
N ASP A 142 11.74 -3.63 12.29
CA ASP A 142 12.79 -3.74 13.32
C ASP A 142 12.17 -4.07 14.68
N ALA A 143 11.06 -3.44 15.05
CA ALA A 143 10.31 -3.74 16.26
C ALA A 143 9.76 -5.19 16.27
N LEU A 144 9.29 -5.70 15.15
CA LEU A 144 8.68 -7.03 15.07
C LEU A 144 9.70 -8.18 14.95
N VAL A 145 10.83 -7.95 14.25
CA VAL A 145 11.78 -9.00 13.89
C VAL A 145 13.10 -8.86 14.63
N ALA A 146 13.69 -7.66 14.70
CA ALA A 146 15.00 -7.49 15.33
C ALA A 146 14.93 -7.50 16.85
N GLU A 147 13.89 -6.90 17.40
CA GLU A 147 13.64 -6.76 18.84
C GLU A 147 12.42 -7.55 19.30
N GLY A 148 11.66 -8.08 18.36
CA GLY A 148 10.33 -8.62 18.57
C GLY A 148 10.22 -10.14 18.53
N PRO A 149 8.98 -10.64 18.50
CA PRO A 149 8.66 -12.02 18.77
C PRO A 149 8.60 -12.92 17.54
N VAL A 150 8.77 -12.42 16.32
CA VAL A 150 8.62 -13.23 15.08
C VAL A 150 9.91 -13.31 14.27
N ASP A 151 10.06 -14.37 13.49
CA ASP A 151 11.26 -14.59 12.68
C ASP A 151 11.28 -13.74 11.40
N ALA A 152 10.12 -13.42 10.88
CA ALA A 152 9.95 -12.58 9.70
C ALA A 152 8.67 -11.75 9.80
N ALA A 153 8.64 -10.60 9.13
CA ALA A 153 7.44 -9.80 9.01
C ALA A 153 7.39 -9.04 7.69
N GLU A 154 6.18 -8.69 7.26
CA GLU A 154 5.94 -7.71 6.21
C GLU A 154 4.76 -6.81 6.59
N VAL A 155 4.90 -5.53 6.28
CA VAL A 155 3.87 -4.52 6.50
C VAL A 155 3.36 -4.04 5.15
N LEU A 156 2.05 -4.03 4.98
CA LEU A 156 1.38 -3.68 3.73
C LEU A 156 0.29 -2.65 3.99
N THR A 157 -0.10 -1.90 2.97
CA THR A 157 -1.33 -1.11 3.00
C THR A 157 -2.35 -1.67 2.03
N THR A 158 -3.60 -1.29 2.20
CA THR A 158 -4.68 -1.66 1.27
C THR A 158 -4.71 -0.81 0.01
N ASP A 159 -3.88 0.23 -0.06
CA ASP A 159 -3.94 1.26 -1.09
C ASP A 159 -5.34 1.92 -1.19
N THR A 160 -6.02 2.07 -0.07
CA THR A 160 -7.33 2.70 -0.06
C THR A 160 -7.26 4.18 -0.33
N HIS A 161 -8.00 4.65 -1.33
CA HIS A 161 -8.12 6.08 -1.63
C HIS A 161 -9.20 6.79 -0.79
N VAL A 162 -9.85 6.10 0.13
CA VAL A 162 -10.83 6.73 1.03
C VAL A 162 -10.19 7.77 1.95
N VAL A 163 -8.89 7.63 2.22
CA VAL A 163 -8.09 8.56 3.02
C VAL A 163 -7.60 9.77 2.23
N ASN A 164 -7.72 9.78 0.90
CA ASN A 164 -7.24 10.85 0.03
C ASN A 164 -8.21 12.02 0.04
N THR A 165 -8.11 12.90 1.03
CA THR A 165 -8.89 14.13 1.13
C THR A 165 -8.00 15.35 0.86
N VAL A 166 -8.61 16.47 0.47
CA VAL A 166 -7.87 17.70 0.11
C VAL A 166 -7.13 18.32 1.30
N GLU A 167 -7.50 17.96 2.52
CA GLU A 167 -7.02 18.60 3.77
C GLU A 167 -6.34 17.60 4.73
N ALA A 168 -6.10 16.35 4.32
CA ALA A 168 -5.50 15.34 5.18
C ALA A 168 -4.15 14.86 4.65
N ASP A 169 -3.24 14.58 5.56
CA ASP A 169 -2.06 13.78 5.29
C ASP A 169 -2.50 12.35 5.02
N ASN A 170 -2.28 11.88 3.80
CA ASN A 170 -2.87 10.64 3.30
C ASN A 170 -2.05 9.40 3.62
N GLN A 171 -0.78 9.59 3.97
CA GLN A 171 0.12 8.47 4.22
C GLN A 171 -0.01 7.96 5.65
N VAL A 172 0.04 6.65 5.81
CA VAL A 172 0.11 6.03 7.13
C VAL A 172 1.35 6.53 7.86
N GLY A 173 1.18 7.06 9.05
CA GLY A 173 2.25 7.60 9.87
C GLY A 173 2.55 9.09 9.69
N ALA A 174 1.92 9.78 8.74
CA ALA A 174 2.09 11.22 8.57
C ALA A 174 1.45 12.02 9.73
N ALA A 175 0.23 11.67 10.10
CA ALA A 175 -0.52 12.33 11.18
C ALA A 175 -0.55 11.52 12.51
N ILE A 176 -0.03 10.30 12.51
CA ILE A 176 -0.02 9.40 13.66
C ILE A 176 1.39 9.30 14.23
N PRO A 177 1.59 9.46 15.55
CA PRO A 177 2.89 9.17 16.16
C PRO A 177 3.29 7.70 15.94
N TRP A 178 4.42 7.45 15.33
CA TRP A 178 4.90 6.11 14.97
C TRP A 178 4.93 5.14 16.15
N ALA A 179 5.36 5.60 17.31
CA ALA A 179 5.36 4.77 18.53
C ALA A 179 3.96 4.28 18.95
N GLN A 180 2.89 5.00 18.61
CA GLN A 180 1.52 4.55 18.89
C GLN A 180 1.09 3.46 17.91
N LEU A 181 1.42 3.61 16.63
CA LEU A 181 1.14 2.58 15.63
C LEU A 181 1.98 1.33 15.90
N GLU A 182 3.26 1.48 16.24
CA GLU A 182 4.15 0.39 16.64
C GLU A 182 3.60 -0.38 17.84
N GLY A 183 3.16 0.33 18.89
CA GLY A 183 2.54 -0.30 20.05
C GLY A 183 1.30 -1.11 19.68
N LEU A 184 0.38 -0.54 18.89
CA LEU A 184 -0.81 -1.24 18.41
C LEU A 184 -0.45 -2.48 17.59
N VAL A 185 0.48 -2.35 16.64
CA VAL A 185 0.91 -3.46 15.78
C VAL A 185 1.55 -4.57 16.62
N SER A 186 2.38 -4.22 17.60
CA SER A 186 3.01 -5.19 18.50
C SER A 186 1.99 -5.95 19.35
N ASP A 187 0.98 -5.24 19.87
CA ASP A 187 -0.11 -5.85 20.64
C ASP A 187 -0.93 -6.81 19.76
N LEU A 188 -1.27 -6.41 18.54
CA LEU A 188 -2.00 -7.26 17.60
C LEU A 188 -1.18 -8.48 17.15
N VAL A 189 0.14 -8.34 16.98
CA VAL A 189 1.01 -9.49 16.69
C VAL A 189 1.02 -10.47 17.86
N ALA A 190 1.06 -9.98 19.09
CA ALA A 190 0.99 -10.84 20.28
C ALA A 190 -0.37 -11.56 20.36
N GLU A 191 -1.48 -10.84 20.11
CA GLU A 191 -2.82 -11.41 20.07
C GLU A 191 -2.95 -12.48 18.98
N ALA A 192 -2.50 -12.19 17.75
CA ALA A 192 -2.53 -13.14 16.65
C ALA A 192 -1.68 -14.40 16.94
N ARG A 193 -0.54 -14.24 17.64
CA ARG A 193 0.27 -15.38 18.08
C ARG A 193 -0.44 -16.27 19.09
N ASP A 194 -1.19 -15.67 19.99
CA ASP A 194 -1.99 -16.39 20.99
C ASP A 194 -3.22 -17.06 20.38
N ASP A 195 -3.75 -16.53 19.27
CA ASP A 195 -4.90 -17.05 18.51
C ASP A 195 -4.55 -18.21 17.56
N ARG A 196 -3.27 -18.59 17.44
CA ARG A 196 -2.86 -19.61 16.45
C ARG A 196 -3.51 -20.95 16.67
N GLU A 197 -3.99 -21.52 15.57
CA GLU A 197 -4.53 -22.86 15.49
C GLU A 197 -4.09 -23.57 14.21
N PRO A 198 -4.01 -24.91 14.21
CA PRO A 198 -3.71 -25.67 13.00
C PRO A 198 -4.76 -25.42 11.92
N VAL A 199 -4.32 -25.16 10.68
CA VAL A 199 -5.21 -24.89 9.55
C VAL A 199 -4.78 -25.65 8.30
N GLU A 200 -5.76 -25.87 7.41
CA GLU A 200 -5.50 -26.28 6.03
C GLU A 200 -5.76 -25.09 5.10
N ALA A 201 -4.82 -24.79 4.23
CA ALA A 201 -4.92 -23.69 3.27
C ALA A 201 -4.99 -24.20 1.84
N GLY A 202 -5.85 -23.56 1.04
CA GLY A 202 -5.98 -23.78 -0.39
C GLY A 202 -6.09 -22.46 -1.14
N ALA A 203 -5.77 -22.47 -2.43
CA ALA A 203 -5.96 -21.32 -3.29
C ALA A 203 -6.83 -21.68 -4.49
N GLU A 204 -7.79 -20.81 -4.79
CA GLU A 204 -8.63 -20.89 -5.98
C GLU A 204 -8.66 -19.52 -6.67
N THR A 205 -8.76 -19.52 -8.00
CA THR A 205 -8.79 -18.29 -8.78
C THR A 205 -10.04 -18.25 -9.66
N GLU A 206 -10.85 -17.23 -9.47
CA GLU A 206 -12.01 -16.94 -10.31
C GLU A 206 -11.77 -15.69 -11.16
N ARG A 207 -12.43 -15.65 -12.33
CA ARG A 207 -12.39 -14.49 -13.22
C ARG A 207 -13.77 -13.87 -13.32
N ALA A 208 -13.86 -12.58 -13.03
CA ALA A 208 -15.06 -11.79 -13.21
C ALA A 208 -14.87 -10.72 -14.28
N THR A 209 -15.91 -10.46 -15.07
CA THR A 209 -15.94 -9.31 -15.97
C THR A 209 -16.70 -8.19 -15.28
N VAL A 210 -16.00 -7.07 -15.05
CA VAL A 210 -16.57 -5.88 -14.42
C VAL A 210 -16.44 -4.68 -15.35
N THR A 211 -17.39 -3.75 -15.22
CA THR A 211 -17.28 -2.47 -15.93
C THR A 211 -16.58 -1.47 -15.03
N VAL A 212 -15.49 -0.91 -15.53
CA VAL A 212 -14.70 0.10 -14.82
C VAL A 212 -14.55 1.35 -15.68
N PHE A 213 -14.16 2.46 -15.08
CA PHE A 213 -13.67 3.60 -15.86
C PHE A 213 -12.42 3.17 -16.65
N GLY A 214 -12.33 3.58 -17.91
CA GLY A 214 -11.15 3.25 -18.73
C GLY A 214 -9.89 3.92 -18.17
N ASN A 215 -8.73 3.29 -18.48
CA ASN A 215 -7.40 3.78 -18.09
C ASN A 215 -7.26 5.28 -18.37
N ASP A 216 -6.56 5.99 -17.52
CA ASP A 216 -6.22 7.42 -17.60
C ASP A 216 -7.42 8.38 -17.66
N ARG A 217 -8.65 7.87 -17.79
CA ARG A 217 -9.85 8.71 -17.90
C ARG A 217 -10.26 9.31 -16.57
N THR A 218 -9.98 8.62 -15.47
CA THR A 218 -10.23 9.16 -14.11
C THR A 218 -9.30 10.31 -13.82
N GLU A 219 -8.02 10.21 -14.15
CA GLU A 219 -7.05 11.30 -14.02
C GLU A 219 -7.39 12.47 -14.94
N ALA A 220 -7.70 12.17 -16.22
CA ALA A 220 -8.14 13.19 -17.16
C ALA A 220 -9.41 13.90 -16.68
N LEU A 221 -10.37 13.16 -16.12
CA LEU A 221 -11.60 13.74 -15.56
C LEU A 221 -11.31 14.62 -14.33
N ALA A 222 -10.47 14.15 -13.41
CA ALA A 222 -10.05 14.90 -12.23
C ALA A 222 -9.31 16.19 -12.64
N SER A 223 -8.37 16.08 -13.59
CA SER A 223 -7.64 17.22 -14.13
C SER A 223 -8.57 18.25 -14.78
N HIS A 224 -9.52 17.79 -15.60
CA HIS A 224 -10.52 18.68 -16.19
C HIS A 224 -11.42 19.33 -15.14
N ALA A 225 -11.87 18.57 -14.13
CA ALA A 225 -12.68 19.13 -13.04
C ALA A 225 -11.91 20.19 -12.26
N ASN A 226 -10.65 19.95 -11.92
CA ASN A 226 -9.79 20.92 -11.25
C ASN A 226 -9.57 22.17 -12.10
N ALA A 227 -9.33 22.02 -13.39
CA ALA A 227 -9.18 23.15 -14.32
C ALA A 227 -10.47 24.00 -14.37
N VAL A 228 -11.63 23.36 -14.47
CA VAL A 228 -12.94 24.06 -14.49
C VAL A 228 -13.19 24.81 -13.18
N VAL A 229 -12.90 24.20 -12.03
CA VAL A 229 -13.04 24.84 -10.71
C VAL A 229 -12.10 26.03 -10.58
N ALA A 230 -10.83 25.89 -10.97
CA ALA A 230 -9.85 26.97 -10.93
C ALA A 230 -10.22 28.13 -11.85
N MET A 231 -10.64 27.85 -13.09
CA MET A 231 -11.08 28.84 -14.05
C MET A 231 -12.37 29.54 -13.60
N GLY A 232 -13.34 28.78 -13.08
CA GLY A 232 -14.59 29.29 -12.54
C GLY A 232 -14.36 30.22 -11.34
N GLY A 233 -13.47 29.84 -10.45
CA GLY A 233 -13.05 30.66 -9.31
C GLY A 233 -12.38 31.97 -9.74
N ALA A 234 -11.43 31.92 -10.66
CA ALA A 234 -10.78 33.10 -11.21
C ALA A 234 -11.76 34.02 -11.90
N PHE A 235 -12.71 33.49 -12.67
CA PHE A 235 -13.76 34.26 -13.32
C PHE A 235 -14.68 34.91 -12.29
N ALA A 236 -15.14 34.22 -11.28
CA ALA A 236 -15.99 34.77 -10.21
C ALA A 236 -15.30 35.91 -9.46
N VAL A 237 -14.02 35.76 -9.13
CA VAL A 237 -13.23 36.85 -8.51
C VAL A 237 -13.12 38.03 -9.44
N SER A 238 -12.86 37.84 -10.72
CA SER A 238 -12.74 38.92 -11.71
C SER A 238 -14.04 39.71 -11.88
N VAL A 239 -15.17 39.00 -11.97
CA VAL A 239 -16.51 39.65 -12.06
C VAL A 239 -16.82 40.42 -10.78
N THR A 240 -16.51 39.89 -9.62
CA THR A 240 -16.72 40.56 -8.35
C THR A 240 -15.90 41.83 -8.24
N LEU A 241 -14.61 41.76 -8.59
CA LEU A 241 -13.75 42.97 -8.61
C LEU A 241 -14.23 44.03 -9.61
N ALA A 242 -14.65 43.61 -10.78
CA ALA A 242 -15.21 44.53 -11.77
C ALA A 242 -16.49 45.21 -11.26
N ALA A 243 -17.40 44.46 -10.64
CA ALA A 243 -18.61 45.00 -10.05
C ALA A 243 -18.32 46.00 -8.93
N VAL A 244 -17.36 45.68 -8.06
CA VAL A 244 -16.91 46.60 -7.00
C VAL A 244 -16.31 47.87 -7.60
N ALA A 245 -15.44 47.75 -8.61
CA ALA A 245 -14.84 48.92 -9.27
C ALA A 245 -15.88 49.82 -9.92
N VAL A 246 -16.86 49.25 -10.62
CA VAL A 246 -17.97 50.00 -11.22
C VAL A 246 -18.80 50.70 -10.13
N SER A 247 -19.10 50.02 -9.02
CA SER A 247 -19.85 50.62 -7.91
C SER A 247 -19.12 51.83 -7.29
N ILE A 248 -17.80 51.71 -7.13
CA ILE A 248 -16.98 52.84 -6.64
C ILE A 248 -16.99 54.00 -7.62
N LEU A 249 -16.86 53.72 -8.92
CA LEU A 249 -16.92 54.79 -9.92
C LEU A 249 -18.27 55.50 -9.92
N ILE A 250 -19.36 54.76 -9.86
CA ILE A 250 -20.71 55.38 -9.76
C ILE A 250 -20.78 56.24 -8.50
N PHE A 251 -20.31 55.75 -7.36
CA PHE A 251 -20.35 56.52 -6.11
C PHE A 251 -19.51 57.80 -6.17
N LEU A 252 -18.38 57.79 -6.86
CA LEU A 252 -17.49 58.97 -6.96
C LEU A 252 -17.96 60.03 -7.97
N PHE A 253 -18.71 59.64 -9.00
CA PHE A 253 -19.10 60.48 -10.11
C PHE A 253 -20.62 60.77 -10.20
N ALA A 254 -21.43 60.18 -9.33
CA ALA A 254 -22.85 60.52 -9.15
C ALA A 254 -23.06 61.59 -8.08
#